data_cb6bd889a1dd28c3140a809f9f7b3900
#
_entry.id   cb6bd889a1dd28c3140a809f9f7b3900
#
_cell.length_a   1.000
_cell.length_b   1.000
_cell.length_c   1.000
_cell.angle_alpha   90.00
_cell.angle_beta   90.00
_cell.angle_gamma   90.00
#
_symmetry.space_group_name_H-M   'P 1'
#
loop_
_entity.id
_entity.type
_entity.pdbx_description
1 polymer ?
#
loop_
_entity_poly.entity_id
_entity_poly.type
_entity_poly.pdbx_seq_one_letter_code
_entity_poly.pdbx_strand_id
1 'polypeptide(L)'
;MKSIVNIGKLLISIACVGALTTSCNSDFLDRPPLGTLDEVTYLSTKDAGYKLLVNCYQPLQDSWNYQDMKFVMGDQLSDDCSKGGSDAGDRVRITEIARGTPMATNQVLSDLWTHRYQTAISACNVFLSLITPESELIDDAGGLVSTETKQRWIAEAQFMRAFYYYDLATIFQNIPLLDKPLEVVDKSTITKSSKEEVMNFILKDLNTAIAEPNLPNAKSLPTSEIGRITKEAAMAFRVRVLM
;
A
#
# COMPACT_ATOMS: atom_id res chain seq x y z
N MET A 1 62.72 -42.66 -4.34
CA MET A 1 62.59 -41.21 -4.28
C MET A 1 61.53 -40.63 -5.23
N LYS A 2 61.39 -41.05 -6.48
CA LYS A 2 60.33 -40.48 -7.41
C LYS A 2 58.93 -40.75 -6.99
N SER A 3 58.59 -41.84 -6.30
CA SER A 3 57.18 -42.13 -5.82
C SER A 3 56.74 -41.24 -4.71
N ILE A 4 57.55 -40.83 -3.74
CA ILE A 4 57.23 -39.99 -2.61
C ILE A 4 57.00 -38.58 -3.07
N VAL A 5 57.69 -38.06 -4.09
CA VAL A 5 57.51 -36.74 -4.67
C VAL A 5 56.16 -36.64 -5.41
N ASN A 6 55.69 -37.71 -6.03
CA ASN A 6 54.42 -37.75 -6.72
C ASN A 6 53.22 -37.76 -5.73
N ILE A 7 53.37 -38.47 -4.61
CA ILE A 7 52.34 -38.47 -3.54
C ILE A 7 52.19 -37.07 -2.89
N GLY A 8 53.36 -36.42 -2.66
CA GLY A 8 53.35 -35.06 -2.13
C GLY A 8 52.65 -34.03 -3.06
N LYS A 9 52.89 -34.13 -4.37
CA LYS A 9 52.22 -33.27 -5.36
C LYS A 9 50.71 -33.54 -5.43
N LEU A 10 50.27 -34.79 -5.32
CA LEU A 10 48.87 -35.16 -5.32
C LEU A 10 48.13 -34.62 -4.07
N LEU A 11 48.75 -34.70 -2.89
CA LEU A 11 48.19 -34.17 -1.66
C LEU A 11 48.08 -32.66 -1.67
N ILE A 12 49.06 -31.94 -2.22
CA ILE A 12 49.02 -30.49 -2.38
C ILE A 12 47.90 -30.08 -3.35
N SER A 13 47.73 -30.80 -4.47
CA SER A 13 46.64 -30.53 -5.42
C SER A 13 45.27 -30.73 -4.80
N ILE A 14 45.08 -31.78 -4.00
CA ILE A 14 43.80 -32.03 -3.31
C ILE A 14 43.51 -30.95 -2.23
N ALA A 15 44.54 -30.50 -1.50
CA ALA A 15 44.41 -29.42 -0.52
C ALA A 15 44.06 -28.09 -1.18
N CYS A 16 44.62 -27.75 -2.34
CA CYS A 16 44.30 -26.55 -3.10
C CYS A 16 42.86 -26.57 -3.65
N VAL A 17 42.36 -27.72 -4.13
CA VAL A 17 41.00 -27.87 -4.62
C VAL A 17 40.00 -27.76 -3.45
N GLY A 18 40.30 -28.33 -2.29
CA GLY A 18 39.46 -28.20 -1.08
C GLY A 18 39.37 -26.78 -0.54
N ALA A 19 40.40 -25.94 -0.69
CA ALA A 19 40.40 -24.56 -0.26
C ALA A 19 39.56 -23.63 -1.18
N LEU A 20 39.31 -24.03 -2.43
CA LEU A 20 38.53 -23.26 -3.38
C LEU A 20 37.01 -23.47 -3.23
N THR A 21 36.58 -24.49 -2.49
CA THR A 21 35.14 -24.80 -2.32
C THR A 21 34.48 -24.13 -1.10
N THR A 22 35.24 -23.44 -0.24
CA THR A 22 34.73 -22.79 0.97
C THR A 22 34.43 -21.31 0.80
N SER A 23 34.44 -20.77 -0.44
CA SER A 23 34.40 -19.33 -0.71
C SER A 23 33.02 -18.77 -1.09
N CYS A 24 31.91 -19.48 -0.84
CA CYS A 24 30.58 -18.89 -1.01
C CYS A 24 29.88 -18.78 0.34
N ASN A 25 30.19 -17.73 1.09
CA ASN A 25 29.31 -17.31 2.16
C ASN A 25 28.18 -16.52 1.50
N SER A 26 26.92 -17.01 1.59
CA SER A 26 25.72 -16.34 1.08
C SER A 26 25.61 -14.90 1.56
N ASP A 27 26.07 -14.63 2.77
CA ASP A 27 26.04 -13.30 3.42
C ASP A 27 26.92 -12.25 2.72
N PHE A 28 27.91 -12.68 1.88
CA PHE A 28 28.74 -11.73 1.13
C PHE A 28 27.99 -11.10 -0.06
N LEU A 29 27.06 -11.85 -0.65
CA LEU A 29 26.25 -11.39 -1.79
C LEU A 29 24.94 -10.75 -1.35
N ASP A 30 24.46 -11.05 -0.13
CA ASP A 30 23.21 -10.55 0.42
C ASP A 30 23.44 -9.26 1.24
N ARG A 31 24.05 -8.27 0.59
CA ARG A 31 24.23 -6.95 1.20
C ARG A 31 23.03 -6.07 0.91
N PRO A 32 22.38 -5.51 1.94
CA PRO A 32 21.35 -4.51 1.72
C PRO A 32 21.92 -3.35 0.88
N PRO A 33 21.13 -2.75 -0.02
CA PRO A 33 21.57 -1.62 -0.83
C PRO A 33 22.12 -0.51 0.05
N LEU A 34 23.32 -0.02 -0.26
CA LEU A 34 23.92 1.11 0.48
C LEU A 34 23.03 2.34 0.32
N GLY A 35 22.60 2.93 1.45
CA GLY A 35 21.78 4.14 1.47
C GLY A 35 20.27 3.90 1.55
N THR A 36 19.80 2.65 1.60
CA THR A 36 18.42 2.30 1.94
C THR A 36 18.39 1.61 3.31
N LEU A 37 17.46 2.01 4.17
CA LEU A 37 17.18 1.29 5.41
C LEU A 37 16.42 0.02 5.04
N ASP A 38 16.88 -1.14 5.52
CA ASP A 38 16.07 -2.35 5.48
C ASP A 38 14.85 -2.22 6.43
N GLU A 39 13.85 -3.09 6.23
CA GLU A 39 12.59 -3.03 6.99
C GLU A 39 12.82 -3.09 8.50
N VAL A 40 13.70 -3.96 8.99
CA VAL A 40 13.97 -4.15 10.42
C VAL A 40 14.61 -2.90 11.00
N THR A 41 15.61 -2.36 10.32
CA THR A 41 16.29 -1.12 10.72
C THR A 41 15.31 0.06 10.68
N TYR A 42 14.44 0.15 9.66
CA TYR A 42 13.45 1.21 9.59
C TYR A 42 12.44 1.12 10.75
N LEU A 43 11.89 -0.06 11.03
CA LEU A 43 10.91 -0.25 12.11
C LEU A 43 11.48 0.01 13.50
N SER A 44 12.79 -0.12 13.68
CA SER A 44 13.47 0.23 14.94
C SER A 44 13.69 1.73 15.12
N THR A 45 13.41 2.56 14.10
CA THR A 45 13.50 4.02 14.23
C THR A 45 12.30 4.61 14.95
N LYS A 46 12.50 5.77 15.57
CA LYS A 46 11.42 6.50 16.25
C LYS A 46 10.28 6.82 15.29
N ASP A 47 9.06 6.55 15.73
CA ASP A 47 7.82 6.90 15.04
C ASP A 47 7.61 6.18 13.71
N ALA A 48 8.38 5.12 13.44
CA ALA A 48 8.31 4.40 12.16
C ALA A 48 6.89 3.88 11.87
N GLY A 49 6.26 3.23 12.85
CA GLY A 49 4.90 2.70 12.70
C GLY A 49 3.86 3.80 12.41
N TYR A 50 3.96 4.93 13.12
CA TYR A 50 3.06 6.06 12.87
C TYR A 50 3.29 6.70 11.50
N LYS A 51 4.54 6.85 11.06
CA LYS A 51 4.88 7.36 9.72
C LYS A 51 4.34 6.46 8.62
N LEU A 52 4.42 5.13 8.80
CA LEU A 52 3.79 4.18 7.86
C LEU A 52 2.27 4.33 7.83
N LEU A 53 1.62 4.56 8.98
CA LEU A 53 0.18 4.85 9.00
C LEU A 53 -0.14 6.15 8.27
N VAL A 54 0.64 7.21 8.49
CA VAL A 54 0.47 8.50 7.79
C VAL A 54 0.56 8.32 6.27
N ASN A 55 1.43 7.43 5.79
CA ASN A 55 1.50 7.11 4.35
C ASN A 55 0.19 6.50 3.81
N CYS A 56 -0.63 5.85 4.64
CA CYS A 56 -1.96 5.39 4.22
C CYS A 56 -2.93 6.56 4.01
N TYR A 57 -2.77 7.66 4.74
CA TYR A 57 -3.62 8.86 4.63
C TYR A 57 -3.10 9.86 3.59
N GLN A 58 -1.79 9.92 3.38
CA GLN A 58 -1.15 10.92 2.52
C GLN A 58 -1.78 11.04 1.12
N PRO A 59 -2.21 9.96 0.44
CA PRO A 59 -2.85 10.09 -0.87
C PRO A 59 -4.12 10.96 -0.87
N LEU A 60 -4.80 11.13 0.25
CA LEU A 60 -5.98 12.00 0.35
C LEU A 60 -5.64 13.49 0.21
N GLN A 61 -4.38 13.86 0.45
CA GLN A 61 -3.92 15.26 0.37
C GLN A 61 -3.51 15.67 -1.05
N ASP A 62 -3.40 14.73 -1.97
CA ASP A 62 -3.11 15.03 -3.36
C ASP A 62 -4.34 15.67 -4.01
N SER A 63 -4.30 17.01 -4.18
CA SER A 63 -5.42 17.76 -4.72
C SER A 63 -5.79 17.30 -6.13
N TRP A 64 -4.79 17.09 -7.00
CA TRP A 64 -5.03 16.70 -8.39
C TRP A 64 -5.53 15.26 -8.50
N ASN A 65 -4.80 14.31 -7.94
CA ASN A 65 -5.13 12.89 -8.12
C ASN A 65 -6.24 12.39 -7.19
N TYR A 66 -6.63 13.16 -6.19
CA TYR A 66 -7.73 12.78 -5.31
C TYR A 66 -8.95 13.70 -5.46
N GLN A 67 -8.82 14.99 -5.14
CA GLN A 67 -9.95 15.91 -5.08
C GLN A 67 -10.47 16.23 -6.48
N ASP A 68 -9.59 16.66 -7.41
CA ASP A 68 -9.99 17.01 -8.77
C ASP A 68 -10.52 15.79 -9.52
N MET A 69 -9.94 14.60 -9.31
CA MET A 69 -10.45 13.37 -9.92
C MET A 69 -11.84 12.98 -9.43
N LYS A 70 -12.17 13.21 -8.18
CA LYS A 70 -13.54 13.01 -7.66
C LYS A 70 -14.53 13.92 -8.38
N PHE A 71 -14.20 15.19 -8.56
CA PHE A 71 -15.00 16.15 -9.28
C PHE A 71 -15.13 15.77 -10.78
N VAL A 72 -14.02 15.42 -11.43
CA VAL A 72 -14.04 15.03 -12.85
C VAL A 72 -14.84 13.76 -13.09
N MET A 73 -14.67 12.73 -12.28
CA MET A 73 -15.35 11.44 -12.43
C MET A 73 -16.76 11.41 -11.84
N GLY A 74 -17.11 12.37 -11.02
CA GLY A 74 -18.47 12.55 -10.48
C GLY A 74 -19.24 13.59 -11.26
N ASP A 75 -18.99 14.84 -10.96
CA ASP A 75 -19.83 15.96 -11.41
C ASP A 75 -19.70 16.24 -12.91
N GLN A 76 -18.49 16.22 -13.47
CA GLN A 76 -18.28 16.51 -14.89
C GLN A 76 -18.70 15.36 -15.83
N LEU A 77 -18.78 14.13 -15.34
CA LEU A 77 -19.28 12.99 -16.12
C LEU A 77 -20.82 12.93 -16.07
N SER A 78 -21.45 13.65 -15.13
CA SER A 78 -22.92 13.76 -15.02
C SER A 78 -23.45 14.94 -15.85
N ASP A 79 -24.75 15.15 -15.81
CA ASP A 79 -25.43 16.30 -16.40
C ASP A 79 -25.51 17.52 -15.46
N ASP A 80 -25.00 17.40 -14.23
CA ASP A 80 -25.03 18.45 -13.22
C ASP A 80 -24.01 19.56 -13.49
N CYS A 81 -22.95 19.26 -14.28
CA CYS A 81 -21.85 20.17 -14.49
C CYS A 81 -21.29 20.09 -15.91
N SER A 82 -20.89 21.23 -16.47
CA SER A 82 -20.17 21.28 -17.75
C SER A 82 -18.72 21.64 -17.51
N LYS A 83 -17.80 20.99 -18.27
CA LYS A 83 -16.42 21.40 -18.28
C LYS A 83 -16.28 22.82 -18.82
N GLY A 84 -15.76 23.73 -17.97
CA GLY A 84 -15.37 25.07 -18.39
C GLY A 84 -14.04 25.07 -19.15
N GLY A 85 -13.45 26.25 -19.31
CA GLY A 85 -12.16 26.46 -19.96
C GLY A 85 -12.24 27.47 -21.08
N SER A 86 -11.07 27.86 -21.63
CA SER A 86 -10.97 28.88 -22.68
C SER A 86 -11.51 28.39 -24.04
N ASP A 87 -11.34 27.11 -24.32
CA ASP A 87 -11.77 26.45 -25.55
C ASP A 87 -11.79 24.92 -25.42
N ALA A 88 -12.15 24.23 -26.51
CA ALA A 88 -12.21 22.76 -26.54
C ALA A 88 -10.83 22.10 -26.39
N GLY A 89 -9.73 22.80 -26.61
CA GLY A 89 -8.36 22.32 -26.44
C GLY A 89 -7.84 22.42 -25.00
N ASP A 90 -8.53 23.20 -24.17
CA ASP A 90 -8.18 23.29 -22.76
C ASP A 90 -8.49 21.96 -22.05
N ARG A 91 -7.46 21.34 -21.46
CA ARG A 91 -7.57 20.05 -20.74
C ARG A 91 -8.38 19.00 -21.52
N VAL A 92 -7.99 18.72 -22.76
CA VAL A 92 -8.68 17.76 -23.69
C VAL A 92 -9.06 16.45 -23.01
N ARG A 93 -8.18 15.91 -22.15
CA ARG A 93 -8.42 14.64 -21.45
C ARG A 93 -9.64 14.70 -20.50
N ILE A 94 -9.86 15.85 -19.86
CA ILE A 94 -11.06 16.07 -19.05
C ILE A 94 -12.28 16.27 -19.95
N THR A 95 -12.14 16.91 -21.10
CA THR A 95 -13.21 17.05 -22.10
C THR A 95 -13.71 15.69 -22.59
N GLU A 96 -12.81 14.73 -22.83
CA GLU A 96 -13.16 13.37 -23.19
C GLU A 96 -14.01 12.67 -22.11
N ILE A 97 -13.61 12.82 -20.83
CA ILE A 97 -14.36 12.29 -19.68
C ILE A 97 -15.74 12.93 -19.62
N ALA A 98 -15.82 14.26 -19.63
CA ALA A 98 -17.07 15.02 -19.54
C ALA A 98 -18.06 14.70 -20.67
N ARG A 99 -17.57 14.29 -21.84
CA ARG A 99 -18.41 13.82 -22.95
C ARG A 99 -18.78 12.35 -22.90
N GLY A 100 -18.31 11.61 -21.90
CA GLY A 100 -18.55 10.18 -21.79
C GLY A 100 -17.82 9.35 -22.87
N THR A 101 -16.77 9.89 -23.48
CA THR A 101 -16.02 9.26 -24.57
C THR A 101 -14.52 9.11 -24.28
N PRO A 102 -14.10 8.73 -23.06
CA PRO A 102 -12.69 8.60 -22.75
C PRO A 102 -12.09 7.40 -23.51
N MET A 103 -10.92 7.60 -24.09
CA MET A 103 -10.12 6.50 -24.61
C MET A 103 -9.45 5.72 -23.47
N ALA A 104 -9.17 4.44 -23.68
CA ALA A 104 -8.42 3.62 -22.70
C ALA A 104 -7.03 4.19 -22.35
N THR A 105 -6.47 5.01 -23.24
CA THR A 105 -5.19 5.73 -23.05
C THR A 105 -5.34 7.10 -22.39
N ASN A 106 -6.56 7.46 -21.93
CA ASN A 106 -6.79 8.74 -21.29
C ASN A 106 -5.95 8.84 -19.99
N GLN A 107 -5.12 9.88 -19.90
CA GLN A 107 -4.19 10.07 -18.80
C GLN A 107 -4.88 10.24 -17.44
N VAL A 108 -6.07 10.84 -17.41
CA VAL A 108 -6.87 10.99 -16.17
C VAL A 108 -7.18 9.62 -15.57
N LEU A 109 -7.58 8.65 -16.39
CA LEU A 109 -7.85 7.29 -15.94
C LEU A 109 -6.57 6.57 -15.47
N SER A 110 -5.47 6.77 -16.22
CA SER A 110 -4.15 6.22 -15.86
C SER A 110 -3.63 6.81 -14.54
N ASP A 111 -3.74 8.11 -14.36
CA ASP A 111 -3.29 8.80 -13.15
C ASP A 111 -4.13 8.37 -11.93
N LEU A 112 -5.44 8.27 -12.09
CA LEU A 112 -6.35 7.77 -11.06
C LEU A 112 -6.01 6.34 -10.65
N TRP A 113 -5.76 5.46 -11.63
CA TRP A 113 -5.33 4.08 -11.39
C TRP A 113 -4.02 4.03 -10.60
N THR A 114 -2.99 4.73 -11.09
CA THR A 114 -1.67 4.75 -10.47
C THR A 114 -1.74 5.28 -9.03
N HIS A 115 -2.44 6.38 -8.82
CA HIS A 115 -2.56 6.99 -7.52
C HIS A 115 -3.32 6.11 -6.51
N ARG A 116 -4.45 5.50 -6.92
CA ARG A 116 -5.25 4.65 -6.02
C ARG A 116 -4.62 3.29 -5.80
N TYR A 117 -4.20 2.64 -6.87
CA TYR A 117 -3.77 1.25 -6.83
C TYR A 117 -2.30 1.12 -6.44
N GLN A 118 -1.40 1.82 -7.16
CA GLN A 118 0.03 1.67 -6.95
C GLN A 118 0.55 2.45 -5.74
N THR A 119 -0.07 3.58 -5.40
CA THR A 119 0.37 4.40 -4.27
C THR A 119 -0.45 4.12 -3.02
N ALA A 120 -1.76 4.36 -3.06
CA ALA A 120 -2.59 4.36 -1.86
C ALA A 120 -2.83 2.94 -1.30
N ILE A 121 -3.30 2.00 -2.13
CA ILE A 121 -3.51 0.61 -1.70
C ILE A 121 -2.18 -0.05 -1.35
N SER A 122 -1.12 0.22 -2.11
CA SER A 122 0.21 -0.30 -1.82
C SER A 122 0.71 0.15 -0.45
N ALA A 123 0.57 1.43 -0.10
CA ALA A 123 0.94 1.94 1.23
C ALA A 123 0.17 1.21 2.35
N CYS A 124 -1.13 0.98 2.17
CA CYS A 124 -1.93 0.22 3.13
C CYS A 124 -1.47 -1.25 3.24
N ASN A 125 -1.17 -1.89 2.12
CA ASN A 125 -0.70 -3.28 2.11
C ASN A 125 0.68 -3.41 2.78
N VAL A 126 1.59 -2.48 2.52
CA VAL A 126 2.90 -2.42 3.20
C VAL A 126 2.70 -2.25 4.70
N PHE A 127 1.88 -1.29 5.13
CA PHE A 127 1.59 -1.10 6.55
C PHE A 127 1.06 -2.38 7.19
N LEU A 128 0.02 -2.99 6.60
CA LEU A 128 -0.64 -4.19 7.13
C LEU A 128 0.23 -5.45 7.08
N SER A 129 1.28 -5.47 6.25
CA SER A 129 2.25 -6.58 6.22
C SER A 129 3.33 -6.45 7.29
N LEU A 130 3.68 -5.22 7.67
CA LEU A 130 4.79 -4.93 8.59
C LEU A 130 4.32 -4.76 10.04
N ILE A 131 3.11 -4.24 10.24
CA ILE A 131 2.62 -3.88 11.57
C ILE A 131 1.60 -4.90 12.05
N THR A 132 1.95 -5.58 13.12
CA THR A 132 1.09 -6.50 13.86
C THR A 132 0.94 -6.03 15.32
N PRO A 133 -0.02 -6.55 16.09
CA PRO A 133 -0.13 -6.25 17.53
C PRO A 133 1.14 -6.55 18.31
N GLU A 134 1.95 -7.50 17.85
CA GLU A 134 3.18 -7.98 18.49
C GLU A 134 4.43 -7.19 18.04
N SER A 135 4.35 -6.35 16.99
CA SER A 135 5.49 -5.58 16.49
C SER A 135 6.10 -4.70 17.59
N GLU A 136 7.42 -4.70 17.70
CA GLU A 136 8.15 -3.79 18.61
C GLU A 136 8.40 -2.46 17.90
N LEU A 137 7.58 -1.46 18.23
CA LEU A 137 7.66 -0.12 17.64
C LEU A 137 8.00 0.91 18.71
N ILE A 138 8.81 1.90 18.33
CA ILE A 138 9.22 2.99 19.21
C ILE A 138 8.44 4.25 18.81
N ASP A 139 7.83 4.92 19.80
CA ASP A 139 7.17 6.21 19.62
C ASP A 139 8.18 7.38 19.51
N ASP A 140 7.69 8.60 19.30
CA ASP A 140 8.51 9.81 19.19
C ASP A 140 9.26 10.16 20.51
N ALA A 141 8.69 9.81 21.65
CA ALA A 141 9.30 9.98 22.97
C ALA A 141 10.39 8.94 23.28
N GLY A 142 10.44 7.83 22.50
CA GLY A 142 11.38 6.73 22.70
C GLY A 142 10.82 5.59 23.57
N GLY A 143 9.51 5.59 23.83
CA GLY A 143 8.79 4.50 24.49
C GLY A 143 8.28 3.46 23.51
N LEU A 144 7.84 2.32 24.04
CA LEU A 144 7.18 1.29 23.22
C LEU A 144 5.74 1.68 22.92
N VAL A 145 5.36 1.57 21.66
CA VAL A 145 3.96 1.75 21.23
C VAL A 145 3.10 0.61 21.81
N SER A 146 2.00 0.97 22.48
CA SER A 146 1.11 -0.02 23.08
C SER A 146 0.42 -0.92 22.04
N THR A 147 0.02 -2.12 22.45
CA THR A 147 -0.72 -3.05 21.60
C THR A 147 -2.06 -2.46 21.14
N GLU A 148 -2.76 -1.76 22.02
CA GLU A 148 -4.04 -1.10 21.72
C GLU A 148 -3.86 -0.02 20.63
N THR A 149 -2.77 0.75 20.70
CA THR A 149 -2.44 1.75 19.68
C THR A 149 -2.17 1.10 18.32
N LYS A 150 -1.41 0.01 18.29
CA LYS A 150 -1.13 -0.74 17.06
C LYS A 150 -2.40 -1.35 16.47
N GLN A 151 -3.27 -1.95 17.28
CA GLN A 151 -4.57 -2.48 16.84
C GLN A 151 -5.45 -1.39 16.24
N ARG A 152 -5.51 -0.22 16.87
CA ARG A 152 -6.19 0.96 16.30
C ARG A 152 -5.61 1.34 14.94
N TRP A 153 -4.29 1.43 14.80
CA TRP A 153 -3.63 1.78 13.54
C TRP A 153 -3.92 0.77 12.43
N ILE A 154 -3.95 -0.51 12.77
CA ILE A 154 -4.33 -1.59 11.82
C ILE A 154 -5.76 -1.38 11.33
N ALA A 155 -6.71 -1.07 12.22
CA ALA A 155 -8.10 -0.80 11.84
C ALA A 155 -8.21 0.44 10.93
N GLU A 156 -7.45 1.49 11.21
CA GLU A 156 -7.40 2.68 10.35
C GLU A 156 -6.85 2.34 8.95
N ALA A 157 -5.77 1.56 8.86
CA ALA A 157 -5.19 1.15 7.58
C ALA A 157 -6.13 0.24 6.78
N GLN A 158 -6.87 -0.66 7.44
CA GLN A 158 -7.91 -1.49 6.81
C GLN A 158 -9.04 -0.62 6.25
N PHE A 159 -9.51 0.37 7.01
CA PHE A 159 -10.50 1.32 6.49
C PHE A 159 -9.96 2.06 5.26
N MET A 160 -8.73 2.59 5.30
CA MET A 160 -8.14 3.32 4.18
C MET A 160 -8.01 2.44 2.95
N ARG A 161 -7.60 1.18 3.11
CA ARG A 161 -7.53 0.22 2.01
C ARG A 161 -8.91 -0.03 1.38
N ALA A 162 -9.91 -0.27 2.21
CA ALA A 162 -11.29 -0.44 1.76
C ALA A 162 -11.80 0.79 0.99
N PHE A 163 -11.48 1.99 1.47
CA PHE A 163 -11.87 3.25 0.86
C PHE A 163 -11.27 3.41 -0.56
N TYR A 164 -9.99 3.12 -0.74
CA TYR A 164 -9.33 3.21 -2.04
C TYR A 164 -9.80 2.13 -3.01
N TYR A 165 -10.03 0.91 -2.53
CA TYR A 165 -10.62 -0.16 -3.35
C TYR A 165 -12.03 0.17 -3.82
N TYR A 166 -12.85 0.82 -2.98
CA TYR A 166 -14.18 1.26 -3.38
C TYR A 166 -14.14 2.28 -4.52
N ASP A 167 -13.24 3.27 -4.44
CA ASP A 167 -13.04 4.23 -5.52
C ASP A 167 -12.72 3.54 -6.86
N LEU A 168 -11.80 2.58 -6.85
CA LEU A 168 -11.42 1.84 -8.05
C LEU A 168 -12.55 0.93 -8.56
N ALA A 169 -13.20 0.19 -7.68
CA ALA A 169 -14.25 -0.74 -8.04
C ALA A 169 -15.50 -0.06 -8.62
N THR A 170 -15.81 1.16 -8.16
CA THR A 170 -16.92 1.94 -8.72
C THR A 170 -16.65 2.46 -10.11
N ILE A 171 -15.38 2.75 -10.45
CA ILE A 171 -14.98 3.30 -11.75
C ILE A 171 -14.62 2.17 -12.73
N PHE A 172 -13.74 1.25 -12.32
CA PHE A 172 -13.17 0.24 -13.22
C PHE A 172 -13.87 -1.13 -13.14
N GLN A 173 -14.82 -1.33 -12.24
CA GLN A 173 -15.60 -2.56 -12.04
C GLN A 173 -14.73 -3.76 -11.59
N ASN A 174 -14.18 -4.52 -12.55
CA ASN A 174 -13.35 -5.69 -12.31
C ASN A 174 -11.87 -5.27 -12.22
N ILE A 175 -11.29 -5.38 -11.05
CA ILE A 175 -9.91 -4.95 -10.77
C ILE A 175 -9.12 -6.07 -10.08
N PRO A 176 -7.80 -6.12 -10.21
CA PRO A 176 -7.00 -7.03 -9.42
C PRO A 176 -7.15 -6.72 -7.92
N LEU A 177 -7.26 -7.78 -7.11
CA LEU A 177 -7.36 -7.68 -5.66
C LEU A 177 -6.06 -8.19 -5.06
N LEU A 178 -5.30 -7.28 -4.44
CA LEU A 178 -4.05 -7.59 -3.74
C LEU A 178 -4.18 -7.18 -2.27
N ASP A 179 -3.96 -8.13 -1.39
CA ASP A 179 -3.95 -7.93 0.07
C ASP A 179 -2.54 -7.89 0.68
N LYS A 180 -1.52 -7.94 -0.18
CA LYS A 180 -0.09 -7.94 0.17
C LYS A 180 0.67 -6.94 -0.70
N PRO A 181 1.87 -6.51 -0.25
CA PRO A 181 2.77 -5.72 -1.10
C PRO A 181 3.06 -6.39 -2.43
N LEU A 182 3.13 -5.58 -3.50
CA LEU A 182 3.33 -6.09 -4.88
C LEU A 182 4.68 -6.81 -5.06
N GLU A 183 5.67 -6.46 -4.26
CA GLU A 183 7.02 -7.05 -4.27
C GLU A 183 7.02 -8.52 -3.87
N VAL A 184 6.07 -8.95 -3.04
CA VAL A 184 5.95 -10.34 -2.57
C VAL A 184 4.93 -11.16 -3.39
N VAL A 185 4.28 -10.54 -4.39
CA VAL A 185 3.31 -11.21 -5.25
C VAL A 185 3.95 -11.59 -6.57
N ASP A 186 3.75 -12.83 -7.01
CA ASP A 186 4.12 -13.20 -8.39
C ASP A 186 3.22 -12.45 -9.38
N LYS A 187 3.82 -11.47 -10.06
CA LYS A 187 3.11 -10.58 -11.00
C LYS A 187 2.47 -11.33 -12.16
N SER A 188 2.97 -12.53 -12.49
CA SER A 188 2.42 -13.38 -13.56
C SER A 188 1.07 -14.01 -13.18
N THR A 189 0.78 -14.08 -11.87
CA THR A 189 -0.47 -14.67 -11.35
C THR A 189 -1.57 -13.63 -11.11
N ILE A 190 -1.29 -12.33 -11.28
CA ILE A 190 -2.25 -11.27 -11.02
C ILE A 190 -3.35 -11.32 -12.10
N THR A 191 -4.58 -11.59 -11.66
CA THR A 191 -5.77 -11.59 -12.47
C THR A 191 -6.80 -10.59 -11.95
N LYS A 192 -7.76 -10.19 -12.79
CA LYS A 192 -8.87 -9.34 -12.36
C LYS A 192 -9.85 -10.16 -11.51
N SER A 193 -10.20 -9.63 -10.37
CA SER A 193 -11.34 -10.10 -9.57
C SER A 193 -12.63 -9.44 -10.05
N SER A 194 -13.75 -10.10 -9.84
CA SER A 194 -15.07 -9.53 -10.10
C SER A 194 -15.36 -8.37 -9.15
N LYS A 195 -16.24 -7.46 -9.56
CA LYS A 195 -16.71 -6.37 -8.69
C LYS A 195 -17.26 -6.91 -7.36
N GLU A 196 -17.99 -8.02 -7.40
CA GLU A 196 -18.56 -8.65 -6.21
C GLU A 196 -17.46 -9.12 -5.24
N GLU A 197 -16.41 -9.78 -5.73
CA GLU A 197 -15.27 -10.21 -4.90
C GLU A 197 -14.57 -9.00 -4.26
N VAL A 198 -14.38 -7.92 -5.02
CA VAL A 198 -13.78 -6.69 -4.51
C VAL A 198 -14.68 -6.04 -3.45
N MET A 199 -15.99 -5.96 -3.66
CA MET A 199 -16.93 -5.42 -2.68
C MET A 199 -16.97 -6.27 -1.40
N ASN A 200 -16.91 -7.59 -1.51
CA ASN A 200 -16.83 -8.48 -0.36
C ASN A 200 -15.53 -8.29 0.43
N PHE A 201 -14.41 -8.06 -0.25
CA PHE A 201 -13.14 -7.72 0.40
C PHE A 201 -13.21 -6.37 1.14
N ILE A 202 -13.78 -5.34 0.50
CA ILE A 202 -14.03 -4.03 1.11
C ILE A 202 -14.87 -4.18 2.38
N LEU A 203 -15.97 -4.94 2.32
CA LEU A 203 -16.83 -5.19 3.48
C LEU A 203 -16.11 -5.95 4.59
N LYS A 204 -15.23 -6.89 4.25
CA LYS A 204 -14.40 -7.61 5.22
C LYS A 204 -13.49 -6.63 5.97
N ASP A 205 -12.75 -5.78 5.26
CA ASP A 205 -11.85 -4.79 5.90
C ASP A 205 -12.65 -3.83 6.79
N LEU A 206 -13.78 -3.31 6.31
CA LEU A 206 -14.65 -2.40 7.08
C LEU A 206 -15.22 -3.08 8.33
N ASN A 207 -15.69 -4.33 8.22
CA ASN A 207 -16.24 -5.06 9.37
C ASN A 207 -15.15 -5.31 10.41
N THR A 208 -13.94 -5.64 9.99
CA THR A 208 -12.80 -5.83 10.90
C THR A 208 -12.45 -4.52 11.62
N ALA A 209 -12.37 -3.40 10.88
CA ALA A 209 -12.11 -2.09 11.46
C ALA A 209 -13.21 -1.65 12.46
N ILE A 210 -14.49 -1.86 12.13
CA ILE A 210 -15.62 -1.52 13.01
C ILE A 210 -15.63 -2.36 14.28
N ALA A 211 -15.23 -3.64 14.17
CA ALA A 211 -15.18 -4.55 15.31
C ALA A 211 -14.02 -4.26 16.28
N GLU A 212 -13.00 -3.49 15.84
CA GLU A 212 -11.84 -3.19 16.69
C GLU A 212 -12.24 -2.30 17.88
N PRO A 213 -12.08 -2.76 19.13
CA PRO A 213 -12.49 -1.99 20.32
C PRO A 213 -11.71 -0.66 20.46
N ASN A 214 -10.46 -0.65 20.03
CA ASN A 214 -9.56 0.47 20.17
C ASN A 214 -9.73 1.54 19.07
N LEU A 215 -10.53 1.28 18.03
CA LEU A 215 -10.91 2.31 17.07
C LEU A 215 -11.84 3.31 17.78
N PRO A 216 -11.46 4.59 17.90
CA PRO A 216 -12.21 5.55 18.72
C PRO A 216 -13.57 5.89 18.11
N ASN A 217 -14.50 6.24 18.99
CA ASN A 217 -15.71 6.93 18.57
C ASN A 217 -15.41 8.43 18.33
N ALA A 218 -16.18 9.09 17.49
CA ALA A 218 -15.97 10.50 17.16
C ALA A 218 -15.94 11.42 18.40
N LYS A 219 -16.77 11.10 19.40
CA LYS A 219 -16.82 11.86 20.66
C LYS A 219 -15.59 11.69 21.56
N SER A 220 -14.88 10.57 21.43
CA SER A 220 -13.69 10.26 22.24
C SER A 220 -12.38 10.60 21.51
N LEU A 221 -12.46 11.10 20.28
CA LEU A 221 -11.28 11.46 19.51
C LEU A 221 -10.65 12.74 20.06
N PRO A 222 -9.37 12.74 20.43
CA PRO A 222 -8.65 13.94 20.84
C PRO A 222 -8.68 15.03 19.78
N THR A 223 -8.71 16.31 20.18
CA THR A 223 -8.72 17.44 19.23
C THR A 223 -7.51 17.44 18.29
N SER A 224 -6.35 16.98 18.77
CA SER A 224 -5.12 16.84 17.98
C SER A 224 -5.20 15.75 16.91
N GLU A 225 -6.20 14.87 16.98
CA GLU A 225 -6.38 13.75 16.05
C GLU A 225 -7.64 13.91 15.17
N ILE A 226 -8.28 15.09 15.17
CA ILE A 226 -9.40 15.38 14.29
C ILE A 226 -8.98 15.15 12.83
N GLY A 227 -9.80 14.39 12.11
CA GLY A 227 -9.52 13.95 10.73
C GLY A 227 -9.09 12.50 10.62
N ARG A 228 -8.71 11.84 11.71
CA ARG A 228 -8.46 10.39 11.72
C ARG A 228 -9.77 9.60 11.71
N ILE A 229 -9.67 8.36 11.28
CA ILE A 229 -10.83 7.47 11.16
C ILE A 229 -11.44 7.16 12.54
N THR A 230 -12.77 7.23 12.59
CA THR A 230 -13.57 6.84 13.75
C THR A 230 -14.50 5.68 13.41
N LYS A 231 -15.03 5.05 14.43
CA LYS A 231 -15.98 3.94 14.27
C LYS A 231 -17.22 4.35 13.49
N GLU A 232 -17.74 5.56 13.75
CA GLU A 232 -18.91 6.08 13.04
C GLU A 232 -18.60 6.36 11.56
N ALA A 233 -17.39 6.86 11.24
CA ALA A 233 -16.97 7.05 9.85
C ALA A 233 -16.91 5.71 9.10
N ALA A 234 -16.38 4.66 9.74
CA ALA A 234 -16.33 3.33 9.15
C ALA A 234 -17.74 2.72 8.95
N MET A 235 -18.65 2.92 9.93
CA MET A 235 -20.05 2.49 9.81
C MET A 235 -20.77 3.22 8.68
N ALA A 236 -20.63 4.53 8.59
CA ALA A 236 -21.24 5.34 7.54
C ALA A 236 -20.74 4.93 6.14
N PHE A 237 -19.43 4.69 6.02
CA PHE A 237 -18.86 4.24 4.76
C PHE A 237 -19.32 2.83 4.39
N ARG A 238 -19.46 1.92 5.37
CA ARG A 238 -20.05 0.60 5.13
C ARG A 238 -21.46 0.67 4.59
N VAL A 239 -22.30 1.59 5.09
CA VAL A 239 -23.64 1.80 4.52
C VAL A 239 -23.55 2.19 3.05
N ARG A 240 -22.65 3.12 2.70
CA ARG A 240 -22.43 3.52 1.30
C ARG A 240 -22.03 2.35 0.39
N VAL A 241 -21.21 1.43 0.88
CA VAL A 241 -20.77 0.24 0.13
C VAL A 241 -21.91 -0.75 -0.09
N LEU A 242 -22.87 -0.82 0.84
CA LEU A 242 -24.02 -1.73 0.78
C LEU A 242 -25.21 -1.18 -0.08
N MET A 243 -25.19 0.10 -0.43
CA MET A 243 -26.19 0.75 -1.31
C MET A 243 -25.83 0.56 -2.79
#